data_19aca57be1f6378fe386c23e3bc868c7
#
_entry.id   19aca57be1f6378fe386c23e3bc868c7
#
_cell.length_a   1.000
_cell.length_b   1.000
_cell.length_c   1.000
_cell.angle_alpha   90.00
_cell.angle_beta   90.00
_cell.angle_gamma   90.00
#
_symmetry.space_group_name_H-M   'P 1'
#
loop_
_entity.id
_entity.type
_entity.pdbx_description
1 polymer ?
#
loop_
_entity_poly.entity_id
_entity_poly.type
_entity_poly.pdbx_seq_one_letter_code
_entity_poly.pdbx_strand_id
1 'polypeptide(L)'
;MASRTPSRERARLWRDTALGDLDLLSARYITHRFAPHFHEGYAIGVIVEGAETFSYRGGTEVAPAGHIVIVNPGEIHTGSAVAESGWTYRMLYPSCELIAGITREIVGVEA
;
A
#
# COMPACT_ATOMS: atom_id res chain seq x y z
N MET A 1 -12.23 -2.26 30.12
CA MET A 1 -12.02 -2.23 29.73
C MET A 1 -11.62 -2.02 28.98
N ALA A 2 -11.58 -1.98 28.68
CA ALA A 2 -11.40 -1.89 28.12
C ALA A 2 -10.65 -1.76 27.32
N SER A 3 -10.74 -1.91 26.72
CA SER A 3 -9.95 -1.99 25.84
C SER A 3 -9.20 -0.93 25.59
N ARG A 4 -8.35 -1.01 25.63
CA ARG A 4 -7.64 -0.15 25.36
C ARG A 4 -6.94 -0.30 24.21
N THR A 5 -7.06 -1.25 23.52
CA THR A 5 -6.53 -1.30 22.19
C THR A 5 -7.07 -0.15 21.49
N PRO A 6 -6.25 0.63 20.94
CA PRO A 6 -6.76 1.75 20.22
C PRO A 6 -7.50 1.23 19.06
N SER A 7 -8.75 1.43 19.08
CA SER A 7 -9.55 1.16 17.93
C SER A 7 -9.58 2.37 17.04
N ARG A 8 -8.57 3.23 17.12
CA ARG A 8 -8.63 4.43 16.32
C ARG A 8 -7.81 4.26 15.06
N GLU A 9 -8.33 4.79 13.99
CA GLU A 9 -7.64 4.85 12.72
C GLU A 9 -6.63 5.98 12.74
N ARG A 10 -5.54 5.79 12.02
CA ARG A 10 -4.54 6.84 11.85
C ARG A 10 -3.81 6.61 10.55
N ALA A 11 -3.34 7.70 9.96
CA ALA A 11 -2.55 7.63 8.75
C ALA A 11 -1.54 8.75 8.75
N ARG A 12 -0.33 8.44 8.32
CA ARG A 12 0.72 9.43 8.14
C ARG A 12 1.26 9.26 6.73
N LEU A 13 1.16 10.33 5.95
CA LEU A 13 1.67 10.36 4.58
C LEU A 13 2.76 11.42 4.53
N TRP A 14 3.90 11.09 3.95
CA TRP A 14 4.97 12.06 3.79
C TRP A 14 5.74 11.77 2.50
N ARG A 15 6.57 12.73 2.09
CA ARG A 15 7.35 12.63 0.86
C ARG A 15 8.83 12.71 1.18
N ASP A 16 9.60 11.82 0.57
CA ASP A 16 11.05 11.85 0.67
C ASP A 16 11.58 12.39 -0.65
N THR A 17 12.05 13.64 -0.63
CA THR A 17 12.52 14.29 -1.85
C THR A 17 13.89 13.79 -2.29
N ALA A 18 14.67 13.21 -1.39
CA ALA A 18 15.98 12.67 -1.74
C ALA A 18 15.87 11.40 -2.58
N LEU A 19 14.70 10.75 -2.57
CA LEU A 19 14.46 9.51 -3.30
C LEU A 19 13.49 9.73 -4.47
N GLY A 20 13.61 10.86 -5.17
CA GLY A 20 12.79 11.11 -6.35
C GLY A 20 11.34 11.40 -6.03
N ASP A 21 11.11 12.19 -4.99
CA ASP A 21 9.76 12.55 -4.55
C ASP A 21 8.90 11.32 -4.24
N LEU A 22 9.48 10.39 -3.52
CA LEU A 22 8.81 9.16 -3.12
C LEU A 22 7.82 9.45 -2.00
N ASP A 23 6.56 9.10 -2.22
CA ASP A 23 5.53 9.20 -1.19
C ASP A 23 5.51 7.91 -0.37
N LEU A 24 5.36 8.08 0.95
CA LEU A 24 5.31 6.98 1.91
C LEU A 24 4.08 7.12 2.79
N LEU A 25 3.50 6.00 3.14
CA LEU A 25 2.31 5.96 4.00
C LEU A 25 2.52 4.93 5.10
N SER A 26 2.19 5.32 6.33
CA SER A 26 2.08 4.39 7.45
C SER A 26 0.69 4.58 8.03
N ALA A 27 -0.11 3.54 8.05
CA ALA A 27 -1.51 3.70 8.41
C ALA A 27 -2.07 2.50 9.13
N ARG A 28 -3.05 2.75 9.98
CA ARG A 28 -3.91 1.76 10.58
C ARG A 28 -5.35 2.13 10.24
N TYR A 29 -6.04 1.23 9.56
CA TYR A 29 -7.42 1.43 9.17
C TYR A 29 -8.28 0.33 9.78
N ILE A 30 -9.49 0.68 10.17
CA ILE A 30 -10.43 -0.25 10.81
C ILE A 30 -11.71 -0.30 10.00
N THR A 31 -12.40 0.83 9.90
CA THR A 31 -13.65 0.91 9.15
C THR A 31 -13.49 1.59 7.80
N HIS A 32 -12.35 2.25 7.60
CA HIS A 32 -12.10 2.94 6.35
C HIS A 32 -12.09 1.97 5.18
N ARG A 33 -12.70 2.37 4.08
CA ARG A 33 -12.73 1.59 2.86
C ARG A 33 -12.31 2.49 1.71
N PHE A 34 -11.40 1.97 0.91
CA PHE A 34 -10.98 2.69 -0.29
C PHE A 34 -11.91 2.31 -1.43
N ALA A 35 -12.58 3.31 -2.00
CA ALA A 35 -13.37 3.12 -3.21
C ALA A 35 -12.44 2.76 -4.38
N PRO A 36 -12.96 2.20 -5.47
CA PRO A 36 -12.12 1.90 -6.62
C PRO A 36 -11.33 3.11 -7.06
N HIS A 37 -10.03 2.95 -7.19
CA HIS A 37 -9.11 4.02 -7.56
C HIS A 37 -7.85 3.42 -8.17
N PHE A 38 -7.01 4.27 -8.75
CA PHE A 38 -5.73 3.83 -9.29
C PHE A 38 -4.67 4.89 -8.98
N HIS A 39 -3.41 4.49 -9.06
CA HIS A 39 -2.27 5.38 -8.93
C HIS A 39 -1.54 5.44 -10.27
N GLU A 40 -0.86 6.57 -10.54
CA GLU A 40 -0.07 6.71 -11.76
C GLU A 40 1.23 5.94 -11.66
N GLY A 41 1.75 5.77 -10.46
CA GLY A 41 2.92 4.95 -10.20
C GLY A 41 2.55 3.64 -9.55
N TYR A 42 3.54 3.01 -8.92
CA TYR A 42 3.33 1.76 -8.21
C TYR A 42 2.82 2.00 -6.80
N ALA A 43 2.12 1.02 -6.25
CA ALA A 43 1.81 0.97 -4.82
C ALA A 43 2.44 -0.31 -4.30
N ILE A 44 3.42 -0.19 -3.41
CA ILE A 44 4.17 -1.34 -2.90
C ILE A 44 4.23 -1.22 -1.39
N GLY A 45 3.90 -2.30 -0.69
CA GLY A 45 3.95 -2.21 0.75
C GLY A 45 3.89 -3.55 1.45
N VAL A 46 3.84 -3.48 2.77
CA VAL A 46 3.81 -4.64 3.63
C VAL A 46 2.69 -4.49 4.64
N ILE A 47 1.96 -5.57 4.87
CA ILE A 47 0.95 -5.64 5.92
C ILE A 47 1.68 -5.97 7.22
N VAL A 48 1.54 -5.12 8.21
CA VAL A 48 2.23 -5.26 9.50
C VAL A 48 1.37 -6.02 10.49
N GLU A 49 0.06 -5.71 10.52
CA GLU A 49 -0.89 -6.36 11.42
C GLU A 49 -2.22 -6.52 10.72
N GLY A 50 -2.96 -7.54 11.09
CA GLY A 50 -4.28 -7.78 10.54
C GLY A 50 -4.21 -8.30 9.11
N ALA A 51 -5.23 -7.97 8.34
CA ALA A 51 -5.29 -8.36 6.93
C ALA A 51 -6.14 -7.37 6.17
N GLU A 52 -5.73 -7.10 4.95
CA GLU A 52 -6.46 -6.26 4.02
C GLU A 52 -7.04 -7.11 2.92
N THR A 53 -8.28 -6.84 2.52
CA THR A 53 -8.87 -7.42 1.31
C THR A 53 -9.01 -6.32 0.27
N PHE A 54 -8.78 -6.67 -1.01
CA PHE A 54 -8.88 -5.69 -2.08
C PHE A 54 -9.25 -6.38 -3.38
N SER A 55 -10.02 -5.67 -4.20
CA SER A 55 -10.30 -6.15 -5.55
C SER A 55 -9.18 -5.68 -6.47
N TYR A 56 -8.78 -6.53 -7.40
CA TYR A 56 -7.65 -6.27 -8.26
C TYR A 56 -7.73 -7.20 -9.46
N ARG A 57 -7.71 -6.65 -10.66
CA ARG A 57 -7.72 -7.42 -11.91
C ARG A 57 -8.91 -8.39 -12.00
N GLY A 58 -10.07 -7.94 -11.55
CA GLY A 58 -11.28 -8.75 -11.65
C GLY A 58 -11.42 -9.82 -10.58
N GLY A 59 -10.51 -9.90 -9.64
CA GLY A 59 -10.57 -10.84 -8.53
C GLY A 59 -10.51 -10.16 -7.20
N THR A 60 -10.66 -10.93 -6.14
CA THR A 60 -10.52 -10.44 -4.77
C THR A 60 -9.30 -11.09 -4.14
N GLU A 61 -8.44 -10.26 -3.57
CA GLU A 61 -7.22 -10.71 -2.92
C GLU A 61 -7.30 -10.46 -1.43
N VAL A 62 -6.58 -11.26 -0.66
CA VAL A 62 -6.42 -11.06 0.78
C VAL A 62 -4.93 -11.06 1.10
N ALA A 63 -4.49 -10.03 1.80
CA ALA A 63 -3.10 -9.91 2.22
C ALA A 63 -3.03 -9.88 3.73
N PRO A 64 -2.61 -10.96 4.38
CA PRO A 64 -2.43 -10.99 5.83
C PRO A 64 -1.07 -10.44 6.24
N ALA A 65 -0.88 -10.28 7.54
CA ALA A 65 0.37 -9.75 8.09
C ALA A 65 1.57 -10.53 7.55
N GLY A 66 2.62 -9.79 7.24
CA GLY A 66 3.84 -10.35 6.68
C GLY A 66 3.86 -10.43 5.17
N HIS A 67 2.74 -10.18 4.52
CA HIS A 67 2.68 -10.22 3.05
C HIS A 67 3.00 -8.86 2.45
N ILE A 68 3.62 -8.91 1.28
CA ILE A 68 3.89 -7.72 0.48
C ILE A 68 2.78 -7.60 -0.54
N VAL A 69 2.27 -6.39 -0.73
CA VAL A 69 1.27 -6.09 -1.74
C VAL A 69 1.90 -5.19 -2.79
N ILE A 70 1.58 -5.47 -4.05
CA ILE A 70 2.07 -4.67 -5.17
C ILE A 70 0.89 -4.43 -6.12
N VAL A 71 0.64 -3.16 -6.41
CA VAL A 71 -0.35 -2.79 -7.42
C VAL A 71 0.39 -2.02 -8.50
N ASN A 72 0.24 -2.47 -9.73
CA ASN A 72 0.91 -1.85 -10.88
C ASN A 72 0.26 -0.52 -11.25
N PRO A 73 1.00 0.35 -11.95
CA PRO A 73 0.44 1.63 -12.37
C PRO A 73 -0.83 1.45 -13.20
N GLY A 74 -1.82 2.30 -12.94
CA GLY A 74 -3.06 2.34 -13.69
C GLY A 74 -4.07 1.24 -13.37
N GLU A 75 -3.74 0.31 -12.47
CA GLU A 75 -4.65 -0.79 -12.14
C GLU A 75 -5.63 -0.34 -11.07
N ILE A 76 -6.92 -0.51 -11.35
CA ILE A 76 -7.97 -0.12 -10.42
C ILE A 76 -8.06 -1.15 -9.29
N HIS A 77 -8.12 -0.66 -8.06
CA HIS A 77 -8.20 -1.53 -6.89
C HIS A 77 -8.99 -0.86 -5.76
N THR A 78 -9.41 -1.67 -4.81
CA THR A 78 -10.12 -1.22 -3.61
C THR A 78 -9.28 -1.58 -2.39
N GLY A 79 -9.83 -1.36 -1.20
CA GLY A 79 -9.18 -1.80 0.03
C GLY A 79 -10.12 -1.71 1.20
N SER A 80 -10.10 -2.73 2.05
CA SER A 80 -10.87 -2.73 3.29
C SER A 80 -10.32 -3.79 4.23
N ALA A 81 -10.74 -3.73 5.49
CA ALA A 81 -10.32 -4.71 6.48
C ALA A 81 -11.03 -6.04 6.28
N VAL A 82 -10.30 -7.12 6.53
CA VAL A 82 -10.90 -8.45 6.55
C VAL A 82 -11.70 -8.64 7.84
N ALA A 83 -11.17 -8.16 8.96
CA ALA A 83 -11.77 -8.35 10.28
C ALA A 83 -11.98 -7.01 10.97
N GLU A 84 -12.78 -7.04 12.03
CA GLU A 84 -13.13 -5.84 12.80
C GLU A 84 -11.91 -5.16 13.41
N SER A 85 -10.82 -5.89 13.62
CA SER A 85 -9.61 -5.30 14.17
C SER A 85 -8.86 -4.44 13.17
N GLY A 86 -9.24 -4.50 11.90
CA GLY A 86 -8.60 -3.67 10.88
C GLY A 86 -7.29 -4.22 10.37
N TRP A 87 -6.49 -3.36 9.76
CA TRP A 87 -5.15 -3.73 9.31
C TRP A 87 -4.22 -2.53 9.47
N THR A 88 -2.94 -2.85 9.63
CA THR A 88 -1.87 -1.85 9.69
C THR A 88 -0.90 -2.16 8.56
N TYR A 89 -0.51 -1.16 7.78
CA TYR A 89 0.44 -1.38 6.70
C TYR A 89 1.35 -0.18 6.50
N ARG A 90 2.42 -0.41 5.74
CA ARG A 90 3.35 0.62 5.32
C ARG A 90 3.50 0.52 3.82
N MET A 91 3.31 1.64 3.15
CA MET A 91 3.27 1.68 1.68
C MET A 91 4.28 2.67 1.14
N LEU A 92 4.79 2.35 -0.05
CA LEU A 92 5.61 3.22 -0.87
C LEU A 92 4.88 3.44 -2.19
N TYR A 93 5.00 4.65 -2.72
CA TYR A 93 4.36 4.98 -4.01
C TYR A 93 5.41 5.50 -4.98
N PRO A 94 6.31 4.64 -5.47
CA PRO A 94 7.35 5.07 -6.40
C PRO A 94 6.78 5.34 -7.78
N SER A 95 7.33 6.35 -8.44
CA SER A 95 6.95 6.65 -9.82
C SER A 95 7.49 5.58 -10.77
N CYS A 96 6.91 5.54 -11.97
CA CYS A 96 7.43 4.67 -13.02
C CYS A 96 8.87 5.04 -13.37
N GLU A 97 9.19 6.33 -13.35
CA GLU A 97 10.54 6.79 -13.65
C GLU A 97 11.56 6.32 -12.62
N LEU A 98 11.18 6.36 -11.33
CA LEU A 98 12.07 5.90 -10.28
C LEU A 98 12.36 4.40 -10.43
N ILE A 99 11.32 3.61 -10.67
CA ILE A 99 11.48 2.16 -10.84
C ILE A 99 12.30 1.86 -12.09
N ALA A 100 12.06 2.55 -13.20
CA ALA A 100 12.83 2.36 -14.42
C ALA A 100 14.30 2.69 -14.19
N GLY A 101 14.58 3.77 -13.46
CA GLY A 101 15.95 4.16 -13.14
C GLY A 101 16.68 3.12 -12.30
N ILE A 102 15.99 2.57 -11.30
CA ILE A 102 16.56 1.51 -10.47
C ILE A 102 16.82 0.26 -11.30
N THR A 103 15.89 -0.10 -12.17
CA THR A 103 16.03 -1.25 -13.05
C THR A 103 17.27 -1.11 -13.94
N ARG A 104 17.48 0.09 -14.51
CA ARG A 104 18.66 0.32 -15.33
C ARG A 104 19.95 0.15 -14.54
N GLU A 105 19.97 0.63 -13.30
CA GLU A 105 21.16 0.48 -12.46
C GLU A 105 21.46 -0.97 -12.12
N ILE A 106 20.42 -1.76 -11.91
CA ILE A 106 20.60 -3.15 -11.50
C ILE A 106 20.95 -4.05 -12.67
N VAL A 107 20.23 -3.92 -13.79
CA VAL A 107 20.40 -4.83 -14.94
C VAL A 107 21.19 -4.22 -16.08
N GLY A 108 21.42 -2.91 -16.06
CA GLY A 108 22.23 -2.23 -17.09
C GLY A 108 21.52 -2.03 -18.41
N VAL A 109 20.19 -2.18 -18.46
CA VAL A 109 19.43 -2.01 -19.70
C VAL A 109 18.18 -1.18 -19.41
N GLU A 110 17.62 -0.61 -20.47
CA GLU A 110 16.33 0.07 -20.37
C GLU A 110 15.23 -0.93 -20.09
N ALA A 111 14.38 -0.58 -19.16
CA ALA A 111 13.24 -1.43 -18.83
C ALA A 111 11.97 -0.91 -19.49
#